data_c794b40f20ce3f6e93271ffb37687857
#
_entry.id   c794b40f20ce3f6e93271ffb37687857
#
_cell.length_a   1.000
_cell.length_b   1.000
_cell.length_c   1.000
_cell.angle_alpha   90.00
_cell.angle_beta   90.00
_cell.angle_gamma   90.00
#
_symmetry.space_group_name_H-M   'P 1'
#
loop_
_entity.id
_entity.type
_entity.pdbx_description
1 polymer ?
#
loop_
_entity_poly.entity_id
_entity_poly.type
_entity_poly.pdbx_seq_one_letter_code
_entity_poly.pdbx_strand_id
1 'polypeptide(L)'
;MKRLLTLMFTCFFSLVNFSQVKWEFAKNKDKVSIPFTLVNNLIVVKANLNNTELNLIVDTGSGLNILFSFPEKDSITFKNTSKIRITGPGIKESMDAYISKTNKLQLKNLSTQNLDVILLLQEDFQLSTSVGIPIHGILGADFFKENIVEIQYDQKKINVFKKETKRVTAIKNEYKQLPIKIKVDKPYLPIEISLDATQKQSLELLVDTGLSDGMWIVENKFNFIGNTTIADYLGTGLGGDIYGKRARFNSLTIADFILEKPIISFPDSIAFANKNLLIERNGSLGGGILNRFSVLFDYKDEKMYLKANSKISNPFYYNMSGINIHHAGYDVVEEKIRIEGSVQVVNLNENIFIDSAHRFNYVLKPGFEISHIRLNSIADQLGLKVGDKLVSVNNKLASAYTMNQLTELFETAFDQEITIEIDRKGLKKIVKFILKEEI
;
A
#
# COMPACT_ATOMS: atom_id res chain seq x y z
N MET A 1 73.64 -23.70 15.17
CA MET A 1 72.34 -23.97 15.77
C MET A 1 71.45 -22.75 15.60
N LYS A 2 70.69 -22.67 14.55
CA LYS A 2 69.68 -21.58 14.32
C LYS A 2 68.30 -22.10 14.73
N ARG A 3 67.72 -21.49 15.76
CA ARG A 3 66.37 -21.79 16.19
C ARG A 3 65.37 -21.01 15.30
N LEU A 4 64.56 -21.72 14.55
CA LEU A 4 63.48 -21.19 13.75
C LEU A 4 62.29 -20.94 14.69
N LEU A 5 61.90 -19.70 14.90
CA LEU A 5 60.71 -19.30 15.66
C LEU A 5 59.55 -19.25 14.66
N THR A 6 58.66 -20.23 14.67
CA THR A 6 57.45 -20.23 13.86
C THR A 6 56.38 -19.44 14.61
N LEU A 7 56.10 -18.22 14.13
CA LEU A 7 54.99 -17.36 14.63
C LEU A 7 53.69 -17.91 14.02
N MET A 8 52.87 -18.53 14.83
CA MET A 8 51.54 -19.00 14.45
C MET A 8 50.57 -17.81 14.55
N PHE A 9 50.28 -17.19 13.39
CA PHE A 9 49.29 -16.09 13.28
C PHE A 9 47.87 -16.71 13.28
N THR A 10 47.26 -16.79 14.45
CA THR A 10 45.85 -17.14 14.58
C THR A 10 44.97 -15.96 14.11
N CYS A 11 44.51 -16.00 12.86
CA CYS A 11 43.46 -15.11 12.38
C CYS A 11 42.18 -15.39 13.16
N PHE A 12 41.88 -14.53 14.11
CA PHE A 12 40.54 -14.44 14.69
C PHE A 12 39.62 -13.87 13.62
N PHE A 13 38.99 -14.75 12.82
CA PHE A 13 37.80 -14.41 12.05
C PHE A 13 36.70 -14.15 13.08
N SER A 14 36.46 -12.90 13.42
CA SER A 14 35.22 -12.51 14.08
C SER A 14 34.08 -12.81 13.10
N LEU A 15 33.45 -13.97 13.28
CA LEU A 15 32.17 -14.29 12.68
C LEU A 15 31.19 -13.21 13.16
N VAL A 16 30.94 -12.22 12.32
CA VAL A 16 29.81 -11.32 12.49
C VAL A 16 28.58 -12.20 12.30
N ASN A 17 28.07 -12.75 13.38
CA ASN A 17 26.79 -13.40 13.38
C ASN A 17 25.74 -12.33 13.09
N PHE A 18 25.33 -12.20 11.84
CA PHE A 18 24.05 -11.58 11.54
C PHE A 18 23.00 -12.44 12.22
N SER A 19 22.37 -11.90 13.26
CA SER A 19 21.29 -12.59 13.94
C SER A 19 20.13 -12.71 12.96
N GLN A 20 19.94 -13.90 12.43
CA GLN A 20 18.84 -14.21 11.53
C GLN A 20 17.52 -14.04 12.27
N VAL A 21 16.57 -13.29 11.70
CA VAL A 21 15.24 -13.07 12.29
C VAL A 21 14.51 -14.41 12.36
N LYS A 22 14.28 -14.90 13.56
CA LYS A 22 13.57 -16.16 13.80
C LYS A 22 12.15 -15.89 14.24
N TRP A 23 11.18 -16.44 13.50
CA TRP A 23 9.77 -16.36 13.85
C TRP A 23 9.34 -17.54 14.70
N GLU A 24 8.64 -17.25 15.79
CA GLU A 24 8.13 -18.21 16.76
C GLU A 24 6.62 -18.35 16.61
N PHE A 25 6.17 -19.57 16.42
CA PHE A 25 4.77 -19.94 16.37
C PHE A 25 4.27 -20.32 17.76
N ALA A 26 3.01 -20.07 18.06
CA ALA A 26 2.41 -20.55 19.30
C ALA A 26 2.63 -22.05 19.46
N LYS A 27 2.72 -22.50 20.73
CA LYS A 27 3.03 -23.91 21.06
C LYS A 27 2.18 -24.91 20.24
N ASN A 28 2.85 -25.87 19.63
CA ASN A 28 2.23 -26.91 18.79
C ASN A 28 1.48 -26.40 17.55
N LYS A 29 1.84 -25.20 17.05
CA LYS A 29 1.32 -24.67 15.78
C LYS A 29 2.45 -24.56 14.77
N ASP A 30 2.14 -24.92 13.54
CA ASP A 30 3.02 -24.78 12.37
C ASP A 30 2.42 -23.84 11.32
N LYS A 31 1.24 -23.28 11.62
CA LYS A 31 0.50 -22.30 10.81
C LYS A 31 -0.13 -21.21 11.67
N VAL A 32 -0.06 -19.97 11.20
CA VAL A 32 -0.83 -18.83 11.72
C VAL A 32 -1.57 -18.17 10.56
N SER A 33 -2.83 -17.77 10.80
CA SER A 33 -3.61 -16.95 9.86
C SER A 33 -3.80 -15.56 10.45
N ILE A 34 -3.29 -14.55 9.75
CA ILE A 34 -3.28 -13.15 10.14
C ILE A 34 -4.31 -12.43 9.26
N PRO A 35 -5.38 -11.83 9.81
CA PRO A 35 -6.28 -10.99 9.03
C PRO A 35 -5.58 -9.69 8.63
N PHE A 36 -5.98 -9.12 7.49
CA PHE A 36 -5.51 -7.80 7.06
C PHE A 36 -6.65 -6.93 6.55
N THR A 37 -6.42 -5.63 6.54
CA THR A 37 -7.24 -4.67 5.83
C THR A 37 -6.60 -4.41 4.47
N LEU A 38 -7.38 -4.49 3.40
CA LEU A 38 -6.94 -4.13 2.05
C LEU A 38 -7.42 -2.70 1.76
N VAL A 39 -6.47 -1.79 1.57
CA VAL A 39 -6.74 -0.38 1.27
C VAL A 39 -5.89 0.03 0.08
N ASN A 40 -6.50 0.53 -0.99
CA ASN A 40 -5.80 0.90 -2.23
C ASN A 40 -4.82 -0.20 -2.70
N ASN A 41 -5.24 -1.46 -2.67
CA ASN A 41 -4.45 -2.66 -2.97
C ASN A 41 -3.27 -2.94 -2.03
N LEU A 42 -3.05 -2.13 -0.98
CA LEU A 42 -2.04 -2.35 0.05
C LEU A 42 -2.57 -3.26 1.16
N ILE A 43 -1.72 -4.14 1.63
CA ILE A 43 -2.01 -5.09 2.71
C ILE A 43 -1.60 -4.47 4.04
N VAL A 44 -2.56 -4.15 4.90
CA VAL A 44 -2.30 -3.55 6.21
C VAL A 44 -2.64 -4.54 7.32
N VAL A 45 -1.66 -4.89 8.14
CA VAL A 45 -1.80 -5.78 9.29
C VAL A 45 -1.67 -5.02 10.60
N LYS A 46 -2.43 -5.46 11.61
CA LYS A 46 -2.22 -5.03 13.00
C LYS A 46 -1.07 -5.83 13.61
N ALA A 47 -0.12 -5.13 14.16
CA ALA A 47 1.07 -5.67 14.80
C ALA A 47 1.26 -5.05 16.18
N ASN A 48 1.90 -5.78 17.10
CA ASN A 48 2.36 -5.20 18.37
C ASN A 48 3.89 -5.18 18.36
N LEU A 49 4.46 -3.97 18.35
CA LEU A 49 5.90 -3.76 18.40
C LEU A 49 6.27 -3.17 19.75
N ASN A 50 7.12 -3.88 20.51
CA ASN A 50 7.59 -3.45 21.83
C ASN A 50 6.42 -3.01 22.77
N ASN A 51 5.29 -3.73 22.73
CA ASN A 51 4.03 -3.51 23.44
C ASN A 51 3.15 -2.37 22.91
N THR A 52 3.46 -1.78 21.76
CA THR A 52 2.62 -0.76 21.12
C THR A 52 1.94 -1.34 19.87
N GLU A 53 0.62 -1.11 19.74
CA GLU A 53 -0.15 -1.55 18.57
C GLU A 53 0.10 -0.60 17.39
N LEU A 54 0.47 -1.17 16.25
CA LEU A 54 0.81 -0.47 15.02
C LEU A 54 0.08 -1.10 13.83
N ASN A 55 -0.23 -0.29 12.83
CA ASN A 55 -0.65 -0.74 11.51
C ASN A 55 0.56 -0.73 10.57
N LEU A 56 0.92 -1.88 10.03
CA LEU A 56 2.08 -2.03 9.15
C LEU A 56 1.65 -2.50 7.76
N ILE A 57 2.22 -1.90 6.71
CA ILE A 57 2.09 -2.42 5.35
C ILE A 57 3.00 -3.64 5.22
N VAL A 58 2.48 -4.73 4.68
CA VAL A 58 3.28 -5.91 4.32
C VAL A 58 3.83 -5.70 2.91
N ASP A 59 5.16 -5.58 2.80
CA ASP A 59 5.83 -5.08 1.60
C ASP A 59 7.00 -5.98 1.18
N THR A 60 6.80 -6.76 0.12
CA THR A 60 7.85 -7.58 -0.51
C THR A 60 8.88 -6.75 -1.28
N GLY A 61 8.54 -5.52 -1.64
CA GLY A 61 9.44 -4.55 -2.29
C GLY A 61 10.43 -3.89 -1.34
N SER A 62 10.23 -4.00 -0.02
CA SER A 62 11.14 -3.50 1.00
C SER A 62 12.04 -4.61 1.55
N GLY A 63 13.36 -4.42 1.47
CA GLY A 63 14.34 -5.27 2.15
C GLY A 63 14.43 -5.03 3.66
N LEU A 64 13.79 -3.98 4.17
CA LEU A 64 13.92 -3.48 5.54
C LEU A 64 12.54 -3.32 6.20
N ASN A 65 12.52 -3.40 7.54
CA ASN A 65 11.36 -3.00 8.33
C ASN A 65 11.53 -1.52 8.70
N ILE A 66 10.51 -0.70 8.42
CA ILE A 66 10.63 0.76 8.54
C ILE A 66 9.45 1.27 9.36
N LEU A 67 9.72 2.16 10.32
CA LEU A 67 8.70 2.96 11.00
C LEU A 67 8.91 4.43 10.68
N PHE A 68 7.82 5.13 10.36
CA PHE A 68 7.82 6.54 9.99
C PHE A 68 6.71 7.36 10.66
N SER A 69 5.81 6.70 11.39
CA SER A 69 4.76 7.35 12.16
C SER A 69 4.53 6.60 13.46
N PHE A 70 4.12 7.31 14.50
CA PHE A 70 3.92 6.77 15.82
C PHE A 70 2.56 7.21 16.37
N PRO A 71 1.87 6.36 17.16
CA PRO A 71 0.65 6.77 17.82
C PRO A 71 0.92 7.95 18.78
N GLU A 72 0.08 8.98 18.74
CA GLU A 72 0.27 10.21 19.53
C GLU A 72 0.31 10.01 21.05
N LYS A 73 -0.29 8.92 21.56
CA LYS A 73 -0.45 8.66 23.00
C LYS A 73 0.54 7.67 23.57
N ASP A 74 1.30 6.96 22.74
CA ASP A 74 2.15 5.87 23.17
C ASP A 74 3.63 6.20 22.97
N SER A 75 4.43 6.01 24.01
CA SER A 75 5.88 6.01 23.88
C SER A 75 6.37 4.61 23.56
N ILE A 76 7.08 4.44 22.44
CA ILE A 76 7.72 3.17 22.09
C ILE A 76 9.18 3.23 22.54
N THR A 77 9.60 2.26 23.34
CA THR A 77 11.01 2.15 23.73
C THR A 77 11.78 1.34 22.70
N PHE A 78 12.79 1.97 22.12
CA PHE A 78 13.76 1.33 21.22
C PHE A 78 15.10 1.16 21.93
N LYS A 79 15.69 -0.02 21.78
CA LYS A 79 16.99 -0.36 22.34
C LYS A 79 18.02 -0.52 21.23
N ASN A 80 19.33 -0.47 21.60
CA ASN A 80 20.43 -0.71 20.65
C ASN A 80 20.30 0.15 19.38
N THR A 81 20.07 1.47 19.59
CA THR A 81 19.79 2.40 18.50
C THR A 81 21.08 3.07 18.01
N SER A 82 21.27 3.14 16.69
CA SER A 82 22.40 3.83 16.05
C SER A 82 21.92 4.71 14.92
N LYS A 83 22.55 5.87 14.73
CA LYS A 83 22.24 6.76 13.61
C LYS A 83 22.82 6.19 12.30
N ILE A 84 22.03 6.24 11.25
CA ILE A 84 22.39 5.79 9.90
C ILE A 84 21.93 6.81 8.86
N ARG A 85 22.34 6.63 7.62
CA ARG A 85 21.79 7.35 6.47
C ARG A 85 21.15 6.35 5.51
N ILE A 86 19.98 6.66 5.00
CA ILE A 86 19.28 5.82 4.04
C ILE A 86 19.04 6.56 2.74
N THR A 87 18.88 5.77 1.67
CA THR A 87 18.44 6.21 0.34
C THR A 87 17.33 5.29 -0.14
N GLY A 88 16.46 5.79 -0.99
CA GLY A 88 15.34 4.98 -1.52
C GLY A 88 14.65 5.65 -2.70
N PRO A 89 13.66 4.98 -3.32
CA PRO A 89 12.85 5.58 -4.38
C PRO A 89 12.18 6.88 -3.91
N GLY A 90 12.26 7.93 -4.73
CA GLY A 90 11.74 9.25 -4.41
C GLY A 90 12.61 10.09 -3.46
N ILE A 91 13.61 9.51 -2.79
CA ILE A 91 14.55 10.23 -1.92
C ILE A 91 15.64 10.84 -2.81
N LYS A 92 15.59 12.15 -2.99
CA LYS A 92 16.58 12.89 -3.82
C LYS A 92 17.97 12.88 -3.21
N GLU A 93 18.05 13.06 -1.87
CA GLU A 93 19.29 13.03 -1.09
C GLU A 93 19.18 12.01 0.03
N SER A 94 20.34 11.47 0.50
CA SER A 94 20.31 10.56 1.63
C SER A 94 19.73 11.25 2.87
N MET A 95 18.80 10.59 3.56
CA MET A 95 18.15 11.09 4.77
C MET A 95 18.70 10.44 6.03
N ASP A 96 18.72 11.19 7.13
CA ASP A 96 19.08 10.68 8.44
C ASP A 96 17.98 9.75 8.97
N ALA A 97 18.38 8.63 9.51
CA ALA A 97 17.51 7.63 10.12
C ALA A 97 18.21 7.00 11.34
N TYR A 98 17.47 6.20 12.08
CA TYR A 98 18.03 5.40 13.16
C TYR A 98 17.70 3.92 12.90
N ILE A 99 18.66 3.04 13.16
CA ILE A 99 18.39 1.60 13.23
C ILE A 99 18.30 1.19 14.68
N SER A 100 17.22 0.51 15.04
CA SER A 100 17.05 -0.16 16.32
C SER A 100 17.09 -1.67 16.11
N LYS A 101 17.85 -2.37 16.94
CA LYS A 101 18.02 -3.83 16.84
C LYS A 101 17.31 -4.55 17.97
N THR A 102 17.02 -5.84 17.72
CA THR A 102 16.42 -6.74 18.72
C THR A 102 15.08 -6.26 19.26
N ASN A 103 14.19 -5.83 18.36
CA ASN A 103 12.83 -5.46 18.73
C ASN A 103 11.92 -6.70 18.74
N LYS A 104 10.94 -6.68 19.64
CA LYS A 104 9.89 -7.69 19.71
C LYS A 104 8.73 -7.28 18.81
N LEU A 105 8.42 -8.09 17.80
CA LEU A 105 7.22 -7.92 16.99
C LEU A 105 6.29 -9.12 17.18
N GLN A 106 5.00 -8.85 17.34
CA GLN A 106 3.97 -9.86 17.44
C GLN A 106 2.86 -9.58 16.42
N LEU A 107 2.54 -10.59 15.63
CA LEU A 107 1.45 -10.64 14.65
C LEU A 107 0.51 -11.77 15.05
N LYS A 108 -0.53 -11.49 15.83
CA LYS A 108 -1.42 -12.50 16.39
C LYS A 108 -0.64 -13.56 17.21
N ASN A 109 -0.56 -14.81 16.75
CA ASN A 109 0.15 -15.93 17.39
C ASN A 109 1.50 -16.25 16.74
N LEU A 110 2.06 -15.30 16.03
CA LEU A 110 3.39 -15.33 15.43
C LEU A 110 4.20 -14.18 16.02
N SER A 111 5.42 -14.44 16.48
CA SER A 111 6.26 -13.40 17.07
C SER A 111 7.73 -13.58 16.75
N THR A 112 8.49 -12.51 16.87
CA THR A 112 9.96 -12.53 16.87
C THR A 112 10.48 -11.60 17.96
N GLN A 113 11.70 -11.89 18.46
CA GLN A 113 12.40 -11.06 19.46
C GLN A 113 13.56 -10.28 18.84
N ASN A 114 13.91 -10.56 17.58
CA ASN A 114 15.14 -10.08 16.96
C ASN A 114 14.87 -9.31 15.66
N LEU A 115 13.84 -8.45 15.66
CA LEU A 115 13.56 -7.62 14.50
C LEU A 115 14.43 -6.36 14.50
N ASP A 116 15.13 -6.11 13.42
CA ASP A 116 15.78 -4.84 13.17
C ASP A 116 14.78 -3.88 12.49
N VAL A 117 14.71 -2.65 12.98
CA VAL A 117 13.74 -1.65 12.52
C VAL A 117 14.44 -0.33 12.23
N ILE A 118 14.20 0.23 11.07
CA ILE A 118 14.63 1.57 10.68
C ILE A 118 13.58 2.59 11.15
N LEU A 119 14.01 3.61 11.86
CA LEU A 119 13.16 4.69 12.35
C LEU A 119 13.40 5.94 11.51
N LEU A 120 12.37 6.42 10.83
CA LEU A 120 12.35 7.68 10.10
C LEU A 120 11.59 8.69 10.95
N LEU A 121 12.29 9.69 11.47
CA LEU A 121 11.71 10.68 12.38
C LEU A 121 11.33 11.99 11.67
N GLN A 122 11.03 11.94 10.38
CA GLN A 122 10.57 13.11 9.63
C GLN A 122 9.06 13.25 9.73
N GLU A 123 8.58 14.47 9.98
CA GLU A 123 7.15 14.77 10.17
C GLU A 123 6.33 14.72 8.87
N ASP A 124 6.97 14.65 7.70
CA ASP A 124 6.33 14.87 6.40
C ASP A 124 5.80 13.61 5.70
N PHE A 125 5.78 12.45 6.36
CA PHE A 125 5.22 11.25 5.74
C PHE A 125 3.69 11.26 5.75
N GLN A 126 3.09 11.78 4.67
CA GLN A 126 1.63 11.86 4.50
C GLN A 126 0.98 10.54 4.05
N LEU A 127 1.66 9.40 4.18
CA LEU A 127 1.12 8.12 3.72
C LEU A 127 -0.21 7.76 4.39
N SER A 128 -0.37 8.07 5.67
CA SER A 128 -1.62 7.83 6.40
C SER A 128 -2.79 8.63 5.83
N THR A 129 -2.56 9.88 5.45
CA THR A 129 -3.59 10.74 4.87
C THR A 129 -3.97 10.29 3.46
N SER A 130 -3.00 9.83 2.66
CA SER A 130 -3.20 9.31 1.31
C SER A 130 -3.89 7.94 1.30
N VAL A 131 -3.65 7.12 2.33
CA VAL A 131 -4.29 5.79 2.48
C VAL A 131 -5.64 5.88 3.19
N GLY A 132 -5.87 6.92 4.00
CA GLY A 132 -7.13 7.17 4.72
C GLY A 132 -7.29 6.35 6.01
N ILE A 133 -6.23 5.66 6.45
CA ILE A 133 -6.12 4.99 7.75
C ILE A 133 -4.72 5.23 8.32
N PRO A 134 -4.55 5.24 9.66
CA PRO A 134 -3.23 5.36 10.25
C PRO A 134 -2.30 4.23 9.78
N ILE A 135 -1.17 4.60 9.18
CA ILE A 135 -0.08 3.69 8.80
C ILE A 135 1.16 4.12 9.57
N HIS A 136 1.78 3.18 10.28
CA HIS A 136 2.91 3.48 11.15
C HIS A 136 4.24 3.03 10.55
N GLY A 137 4.20 2.08 9.57
CA GLY A 137 5.43 1.58 8.98
C GLY A 137 5.22 0.45 7.99
N ILE A 138 6.34 -0.19 7.66
CA ILE A 138 6.46 -1.26 6.67
C ILE A 138 7.05 -2.49 7.36
N LEU A 139 6.44 -3.65 7.14
CA LEU A 139 6.98 -4.97 7.45
C LEU A 139 7.53 -5.57 6.15
N GLY A 140 8.86 -5.62 6.06
CA GLY A 140 9.57 -5.99 4.84
C GLY A 140 9.98 -7.46 4.78
N ALA A 141 11.11 -7.70 4.10
CA ALA A 141 11.59 -9.02 3.71
C ALA A 141 11.79 -10.03 4.85
N ASP A 142 12.09 -9.57 6.07
CA ASP A 142 12.29 -10.47 7.22
C ASP A 142 11.06 -11.31 7.55
N PHE A 143 9.88 -10.86 7.14
CA PHE A 143 8.64 -11.63 7.29
C PHE A 143 8.56 -12.83 6.35
N PHE A 144 9.23 -12.77 5.20
CA PHE A 144 9.15 -13.78 4.12
C PHE A 144 10.33 -14.76 4.13
N LYS A 145 11.51 -14.34 4.61
CA LYS A 145 12.77 -15.11 4.46
C LYS A 145 12.73 -16.53 5.02
N GLU A 146 12.14 -16.70 6.19
CA GLU A 146 12.18 -17.96 6.93
C GLU A 146 10.85 -18.73 6.90
N ASN A 147 9.82 -18.16 6.30
CA ASN A 147 8.49 -18.70 6.30
C ASN A 147 7.95 -18.88 4.89
N ILE A 148 7.06 -19.85 4.73
CA ILE A 148 6.21 -19.92 3.54
C ILE A 148 4.99 -19.06 3.81
N VAL A 149 4.77 -18.03 2.98
CA VAL A 149 3.74 -17.01 3.20
C VAL A 149 2.73 -17.06 2.06
N GLU A 150 1.47 -17.36 2.37
CA GLU A 150 0.35 -17.33 1.43
C GLU A 150 -0.52 -16.11 1.70
N ILE A 151 -0.71 -15.25 0.70
CA ILE A 151 -1.57 -14.07 0.74
C ILE A 151 -2.85 -14.39 -0.04
N GLN A 152 -3.99 -14.43 0.63
CA GLN A 152 -5.31 -14.63 0.04
C GLN A 152 -6.07 -13.30 0.06
N TYR A 153 -5.98 -12.55 -1.03
CA TYR A 153 -6.54 -11.20 -1.13
C TYR A 153 -8.05 -11.17 -1.05
N ASP A 154 -8.73 -12.13 -1.66
CA ASP A 154 -10.19 -12.27 -1.63
C ASP A 154 -10.72 -12.58 -0.22
N GLN A 155 -9.94 -13.33 0.57
CA GLN A 155 -10.27 -13.69 1.95
C GLN A 155 -9.67 -12.72 2.98
N LYS A 156 -8.91 -11.72 2.54
CA LYS A 156 -8.22 -10.72 3.38
C LYS A 156 -7.45 -11.36 4.53
N LYS A 157 -6.66 -12.40 4.23
CA LYS A 157 -5.83 -13.08 5.23
C LYS A 157 -4.49 -13.52 4.67
N ILE A 158 -3.48 -13.49 5.52
CA ILE A 158 -2.16 -14.05 5.29
C ILE A 158 -2.04 -15.34 6.09
N ASN A 159 -1.70 -16.43 5.44
CA ASN A 159 -1.34 -17.69 6.09
C ASN A 159 0.19 -17.82 6.12
N VAL A 160 0.76 -17.93 7.29
CA VAL A 160 2.19 -18.13 7.49
C VAL A 160 2.41 -19.55 7.95
N PHE A 161 3.31 -20.28 7.29
CA PHE A 161 3.66 -21.66 7.59
C PHE A 161 5.13 -21.73 8.00
N LYS A 162 5.41 -22.44 9.08
CA LYS A 162 6.75 -22.56 9.64
C LYS A 162 7.70 -23.35 8.72
N LYS A 163 7.18 -24.31 7.98
CA LYS A 163 7.92 -25.23 7.12
C LYS A 163 7.01 -25.90 6.11
N GLU A 164 7.60 -26.65 5.19
CA GLU A 164 6.85 -27.54 4.31
C GLU A 164 6.05 -28.56 5.12
N THR A 165 4.76 -28.67 4.82
CA THR A 165 3.81 -29.60 5.43
C THR A 165 2.97 -30.23 4.33
N LYS A 166 2.28 -31.36 4.60
CA LYS A 166 1.31 -31.96 3.65
C LYS A 166 0.31 -30.92 3.12
N ARG A 167 -0.08 -29.96 3.97
CA ARG A 167 -0.99 -28.87 3.58
C ARG A 167 -0.33 -27.90 2.62
N VAL A 168 0.91 -27.51 2.87
CA VAL A 168 1.66 -26.61 1.96
C VAL A 168 1.88 -27.30 0.62
N THR A 169 2.28 -28.56 0.62
CA THR A 169 2.42 -29.37 -0.61
C THR A 169 1.10 -29.42 -1.40
N ALA A 170 -0.04 -29.64 -0.71
CA ALA A 170 -1.35 -29.62 -1.36
C ALA A 170 -1.67 -28.25 -1.99
N ILE A 171 -1.39 -27.13 -1.28
CA ILE A 171 -1.56 -25.77 -1.81
C ILE A 171 -0.66 -25.55 -3.04
N LYS A 172 0.62 -25.90 -2.96
CA LYS A 172 1.57 -25.78 -4.07
C LYS A 172 1.13 -26.55 -5.32
N ASN A 173 0.52 -27.72 -5.15
CA ASN A 173 0.00 -28.53 -6.25
C ASN A 173 -1.24 -27.95 -6.94
N GLU A 174 -2.02 -27.11 -6.24
CA GLU A 174 -3.19 -26.43 -6.79
C GLU A 174 -2.84 -25.11 -7.48
N TYR A 175 -1.66 -24.56 -7.21
CA TYR A 175 -1.22 -23.26 -7.69
C TYR A 175 -0.26 -23.41 -8.88
N LYS A 176 -0.21 -22.43 -9.75
CA LYS A 176 0.80 -22.36 -10.81
C LYS A 176 2.12 -21.88 -10.23
N GLN A 177 3.17 -22.71 -10.36
CA GLN A 177 4.52 -22.39 -9.90
C GLN A 177 5.23 -21.46 -10.89
N LEU A 178 5.91 -20.47 -10.35
CA LEU A 178 6.77 -19.53 -11.07
C LEU A 178 8.15 -19.47 -10.40
N PRO A 179 9.23 -19.50 -11.14
CA PRO A 179 10.55 -19.21 -10.59
C PRO A 179 10.65 -17.70 -10.29
N ILE A 180 11.19 -17.36 -9.15
CA ILE A 180 11.58 -16.00 -8.80
C ILE A 180 13.07 -15.99 -8.46
N LYS A 181 13.68 -14.81 -8.54
CA LYS A 181 15.06 -14.59 -8.07
C LYS A 181 15.02 -13.69 -6.85
N ILE A 182 15.66 -14.09 -5.77
CA ILE A 182 15.80 -13.24 -4.60
C ILE A 182 17.09 -12.44 -4.72
N LYS A 183 16.97 -11.11 -4.91
CA LYS A 183 18.09 -10.17 -5.00
C LYS A 183 17.96 -9.12 -3.90
N VAL A 184 18.96 -9.01 -3.02
CA VAL A 184 18.93 -8.08 -1.87
C VAL A 184 17.60 -8.21 -1.11
N ASP A 185 17.26 -9.47 -0.78
CA ASP A 185 16.06 -9.87 -0.03
C ASP A 185 14.70 -9.59 -0.72
N LYS A 186 14.68 -9.23 -1.99
CA LYS A 186 13.48 -8.88 -2.76
C LYS A 186 13.22 -9.87 -3.89
N PRO A 187 11.94 -10.21 -4.17
CA PRO A 187 11.57 -11.18 -5.19
C PRO A 187 11.43 -10.54 -6.57
N TYR A 188 12.10 -11.08 -7.55
CA TYR A 188 12.02 -10.67 -8.95
C TYR A 188 11.44 -11.78 -9.81
N LEU A 189 10.50 -11.42 -10.68
CA LEU A 189 9.75 -12.32 -11.55
C LEU A 189 9.95 -11.93 -13.01
N PRO A 190 10.36 -12.87 -13.90
CA PRO A 190 10.28 -12.67 -15.32
C PRO A 190 8.82 -12.77 -15.78
N ILE A 191 8.36 -11.80 -16.57
CA ILE A 191 7.02 -11.77 -17.17
C ILE A 191 7.09 -11.38 -18.64
N GLU A 192 6.03 -11.67 -19.38
CA GLU A 192 5.85 -11.27 -20.77
C GLU A 192 4.68 -10.30 -20.90
N ILE A 193 4.92 -9.18 -21.56
CA ILE A 193 3.89 -8.19 -21.91
C ILE A 193 3.68 -8.22 -23.42
N SER A 194 2.42 -8.27 -23.82
CA SER A 194 2.03 -8.08 -25.23
C SER A 194 1.62 -6.62 -25.43
N LEU A 195 2.35 -5.93 -26.30
CA LEU A 195 2.06 -4.54 -26.67
C LEU A 195 0.89 -4.49 -27.66
N ASP A 196 0.96 -5.37 -28.65
CA ASP A 196 -0.07 -5.62 -29.66
C ASP A 196 -0.10 -7.11 -30.01
N ALA A 197 -0.81 -7.49 -31.07
CA ALA A 197 -0.91 -8.88 -31.53
C ALA A 197 0.44 -9.49 -31.97
N THR A 198 1.45 -8.68 -32.28
CA THR A 198 2.71 -9.10 -32.90
C THR A 198 3.94 -8.87 -32.02
N GLN A 199 3.86 -7.94 -31.08
CA GLN A 199 5.01 -7.53 -30.28
C GLN A 199 4.88 -7.99 -28.83
N LYS A 200 5.85 -8.76 -28.37
CA LYS A 200 5.99 -9.22 -26.97
C LYS A 200 7.32 -8.77 -26.42
N GLN A 201 7.32 -8.38 -25.16
CA GLN A 201 8.55 -8.03 -24.45
C GLN A 201 8.63 -8.77 -23.12
N SER A 202 9.79 -9.41 -22.87
CA SER A 202 10.09 -10.02 -21.58
C SER A 202 10.71 -8.99 -20.64
N LEU A 203 10.21 -8.92 -19.43
CA LEU A 203 10.64 -7.99 -18.39
C LEU A 203 10.95 -8.75 -17.11
N GLU A 204 11.95 -8.29 -16.35
CA GLU A 204 12.19 -8.74 -14.97
C GLU A 204 11.66 -7.70 -14.01
N LEU A 205 10.58 -8.01 -13.30
CA LEU A 205 9.89 -7.09 -12.39
C LEU A 205 10.08 -7.50 -10.94
N LEU A 206 10.23 -6.49 -10.08
CA LEU A 206 10.12 -6.68 -8.63
C LEU A 206 8.66 -7.01 -8.29
N VAL A 207 8.41 -8.11 -7.59
CA VAL A 207 7.07 -8.40 -7.03
C VAL A 207 6.92 -7.59 -5.75
N ASP A 208 6.00 -6.62 -5.76
CA ASP A 208 5.97 -5.52 -4.80
C ASP A 208 4.56 -5.34 -4.20
N THR A 209 4.32 -5.94 -3.04
CA THR A 209 3.02 -5.81 -2.34
C THR A 209 2.86 -4.45 -1.65
N GLY A 210 3.92 -3.63 -1.58
CA GLY A 210 3.90 -2.25 -1.11
C GLY A 210 3.56 -1.23 -2.21
N LEU A 211 3.47 -1.67 -3.47
CA LEU A 211 3.00 -0.86 -4.60
C LEU A 211 1.50 -1.02 -4.78
N SER A 212 0.73 0.05 -4.60
CA SER A 212 -0.74 0.03 -4.76
C SER A 212 -1.20 -0.11 -6.21
N ASP A 213 -0.42 0.41 -7.15
CA ASP A 213 -0.69 0.36 -8.59
C ASP A 213 -0.56 -1.09 -9.13
N GLY A 214 -1.00 -1.32 -10.36
CA GLY A 214 -0.90 -2.65 -10.97
C GLY A 214 0.53 -2.99 -11.39
N MET A 215 1.13 -2.10 -12.17
CA MET A 215 2.49 -2.29 -12.69
C MET A 215 3.15 -0.95 -12.96
N TRP A 216 4.40 -0.86 -12.55
CA TRP A 216 5.29 0.23 -12.94
C TRP A 216 6.39 -0.28 -13.86
N ILE A 217 6.68 0.45 -14.94
CA ILE A 217 7.78 0.15 -15.85
C ILE A 217 8.68 1.37 -15.97
N VAL A 218 9.98 1.15 -15.97
CA VAL A 218 10.98 2.20 -16.19
C VAL A 218 11.01 2.52 -17.67
N GLU A 219 10.59 3.73 -18.06
CA GLU A 219 10.32 4.12 -19.45
C GLU A 219 11.49 3.84 -20.41
N ASN A 220 12.73 4.11 -20.00
CA ASN A 220 13.92 3.86 -20.84
C ASN A 220 14.29 2.37 -21.01
N LYS A 221 13.62 1.47 -20.31
CA LYS A 221 13.79 0.01 -20.43
C LYS A 221 12.71 -0.64 -21.29
N PHE A 222 11.81 0.18 -21.84
CA PHE A 222 10.65 -0.30 -22.56
C PHE A 222 10.48 0.48 -23.88
N ASN A 223 10.37 -0.24 -24.99
CA ASN A 223 10.09 0.37 -26.29
C ASN A 223 8.59 0.69 -26.38
N PHE A 224 8.26 1.90 -26.04
CA PHE A 224 6.89 2.41 -26.05
C PHE A 224 6.56 2.98 -27.44
N ILE A 225 5.76 2.30 -28.24
CA ILE A 225 5.35 2.78 -29.56
C ILE A 225 3.82 2.74 -29.66
N GLY A 226 3.21 3.92 -29.78
CA GLY A 226 1.86 4.05 -30.35
C GLY A 226 0.68 4.05 -29.39
N ASN A 227 0.83 3.80 -28.09
CA ASN A 227 -0.32 3.85 -27.16
C ASN A 227 -0.62 5.28 -26.73
N THR A 228 -1.90 5.60 -26.58
CA THR A 228 -2.32 6.84 -25.92
C THR A 228 -1.87 6.84 -24.46
N THR A 229 -1.32 7.95 -24.00
CA THR A 229 -0.89 8.12 -22.60
C THR A 229 -1.57 9.31 -21.97
N ILE A 230 -1.79 9.22 -20.68
CA ILE A 230 -2.16 10.36 -19.83
C ILE A 230 -1.06 10.61 -18.80
N ALA A 231 -0.71 11.87 -18.57
CA ALA A 231 0.12 12.24 -17.43
C ALA A 231 -0.72 12.16 -16.17
N ASP A 232 -0.20 11.54 -15.10
CA ASP A 232 -0.98 11.32 -13.87
C ASP A 232 -0.12 11.35 -12.61
N TYR A 233 -0.76 11.58 -11.49
CA TYR A 233 -0.20 11.31 -10.17
C TYR A 233 -0.29 9.81 -9.90
N LEU A 234 0.86 9.18 -9.60
CA LEU A 234 0.96 7.73 -9.43
C LEU A 234 0.94 7.28 -7.96
N GLY A 235 1.06 8.23 -7.03
CA GLY A 235 1.03 7.95 -5.60
C GLY A 235 2.12 8.69 -4.82
N THR A 236 2.21 8.41 -3.52
CA THR A 236 3.23 8.94 -2.62
C THR A 236 4.15 7.81 -2.17
N GLY A 237 5.46 7.99 -2.33
CA GLY A 237 6.49 7.11 -1.79
C GLY A 237 7.16 7.70 -0.55
N LEU A 238 8.16 7.00 -0.01
CA LEU A 238 8.94 7.51 1.13
C LEU A 238 9.69 8.83 0.81
N GLY A 239 9.90 9.14 -0.47
CA GLY A 239 10.56 10.37 -0.91
C GLY A 239 9.61 11.47 -1.38
N GLY A 240 8.29 11.31 -1.21
CA GLY A 240 7.27 12.26 -1.63
C GLY A 240 6.43 11.79 -2.81
N ASP A 241 5.79 12.74 -3.48
CA ASP A 241 4.86 12.48 -4.57
C ASP A 241 5.58 11.98 -5.82
N ILE A 242 4.94 11.01 -6.48
CA ILE A 242 5.43 10.36 -7.69
C ILE A 242 4.45 10.65 -8.81
N TYR A 243 4.96 11.23 -9.89
CA TYR A 243 4.24 11.52 -11.12
C TYR A 243 4.78 10.66 -12.25
N GLY A 244 4.02 10.59 -13.33
CA GLY A 244 4.41 9.85 -14.53
C GLY A 244 3.28 9.77 -15.54
N LYS A 245 3.31 8.72 -16.37
CA LYS A 245 2.30 8.48 -17.38
C LYS A 245 1.59 7.16 -17.13
N ARG A 246 0.36 7.04 -17.59
CA ARG A 246 -0.40 5.78 -17.66
C ARG A 246 -0.75 5.47 -19.11
N ALA A 247 -0.77 4.18 -19.45
CA ALA A 247 -1.24 3.69 -20.74
C ALA A 247 -1.97 2.35 -20.56
N ARG A 248 -2.88 2.05 -21.49
CA ARG A 248 -3.55 0.75 -21.58
C ARG A 248 -2.83 -0.10 -22.62
N PHE A 249 -2.56 -1.34 -22.26
CA PHE A 249 -1.93 -2.34 -23.13
C PHE A 249 -2.90 -3.44 -23.53
N ASN A 250 -2.54 -4.25 -24.50
CA ASN A 250 -3.41 -5.31 -25.02
C ASN A 250 -3.60 -6.43 -24.00
N SER A 251 -2.49 -6.99 -23.51
CA SER A 251 -2.53 -8.04 -22.52
C SER A 251 -1.22 -8.14 -21.74
N LEU A 252 -1.31 -8.78 -20.57
CA LEU A 252 -0.19 -9.16 -19.71
C LEU A 252 -0.32 -10.65 -19.43
N THR A 253 0.76 -11.40 -19.70
CA THR A 253 0.82 -12.82 -19.41
C THR A 253 1.68 -13.05 -18.15
N ILE A 254 1.10 -13.70 -17.16
CA ILE A 254 1.80 -14.14 -15.95
C ILE A 254 1.53 -15.65 -15.77
N ALA A 255 2.54 -16.48 -15.86
CA ALA A 255 2.36 -17.93 -16.01
C ALA A 255 1.44 -18.24 -17.20
N ASP A 256 0.33 -18.96 -16.94
CA ASP A 256 -0.69 -19.29 -17.95
C ASP A 256 -1.87 -18.31 -17.91
N PHE A 257 -1.81 -17.26 -17.08
CA PHE A 257 -2.91 -16.31 -16.93
C PHE A 257 -2.71 -15.12 -17.87
N ILE A 258 -3.72 -14.84 -18.68
CA ILE A 258 -3.77 -13.68 -19.56
C ILE A 258 -4.71 -12.66 -18.93
N LEU A 259 -4.16 -11.47 -18.64
CA LEU A 259 -4.90 -10.33 -18.13
C LEU A 259 -5.13 -9.36 -19.29
N GLU A 260 -6.40 -9.14 -19.63
CA GLU A 260 -6.78 -8.30 -20.77
C GLU A 260 -6.76 -6.81 -20.41
N LYS A 261 -6.26 -6.00 -21.33
CA LYS A 261 -6.27 -4.53 -21.26
C LYS A 261 -5.71 -3.95 -19.96
N PRO A 262 -4.55 -4.43 -19.47
CA PRO A 262 -3.97 -3.90 -18.24
C PRO A 262 -3.57 -2.44 -18.38
N ILE A 263 -3.65 -1.69 -17.28
CA ILE A 263 -3.11 -0.33 -17.18
C ILE A 263 -1.71 -0.43 -16.58
N ILE A 264 -0.76 0.20 -17.26
CA ILE A 264 0.65 0.23 -16.88
C ILE A 264 1.06 1.69 -16.69
N SER A 265 1.80 1.94 -15.63
CA SER A 265 2.31 3.26 -15.29
C SER A 265 3.81 3.36 -15.54
N PHE A 266 4.24 4.53 -15.95
CA PHE A 266 5.62 4.88 -16.25
C PHE A 266 6.02 6.05 -15.36
N PRO A 267 6.56 5.79 -14.16
CA PRO A 267 6.99 6.85 -13.27
C PRO A 267 8.12 7.68 -13.89
N ASP A 268 8.11 8.97 -13.63
CA ASP A 268 9.17 9.88 -14.09
C ASP A 268 10.53 9.46 -13.52
N SER A 269 11.59 9.74 -14.27
CA SER A 269 12.97 9.36 -13.92
C SER A 269 13.42 9.91 -12.56
N ILE A 270 12.81 10.99 -12.08
CA ILE A 270 13.08 11.58 -10.76
C ILE A 270 12.69 10.61 -9.62
N ALA A 271 11.61 9.82 -9.81
CA ALA A 271 11.20 8.82 -8.82
C ALA A 271 12.27 7.74 -8.59
N PHE A 272 13.18 7.58 -9.55
CA PHE A 272 14.24 6.59 -9.56
C PHE A 272 15.63 7.21 -9.69
N ALA A 273 15.81 8.47 -9.29
CA ALA A 273 17.07 9.22 -9.44
C ALA A 273 18.30 8.53 -8.80
N ASN A 274 18.07 7.61 -7.87
CA ASN A 274 19.15 6.80 -7.31
C ASN A 274 19.50 5.66 -8.27
N LYS A 275 20.48 5.90 -9.14
CA LYS A 275 20.94 4.97 -10.19
C LYS A 275 21.28 3.56 -9.70
N ASN A 276 21.66 3.41 -8.43
CA ASN A 276 22.01 2.11 -7.85
C ASN A 276 20.81 1.19 -7.59
N LEU A 277 19.57 1.72 -7.56
CA LEU A 277 18.36 0.94 -7.33
C LEU A 277 17.79 0.32 -8.61
N LEU A 278 18.22 0.78 -9.79
CA LEU A 278 17.59 0.44 -11.08
C LEU A 278 18.44 -0.46 -11.97
N ILE A 279 19.67 -0.77 -11.59
CA ILE A 279 20.64 -1.39 -12.50
C ILE A 279 20.15 -2.75 -13.04
N GLU A 280 19.22 -3.40 -12.37
CA GLU A 280 18.84 -4.78 -12.68
C GLU A 280 17.32 -5.07 -12.82
N ARG A 281 16.43 -4.07 -12.75
CA ARG A 281 15.00 -4.32 -12.94
C ARG A 281 14.37 -3.43 -14.01
N ASN A 282 13.34 -3.99 -14.68
CA ASN A 282 12.57 -3.21 -15.66
C ASN A 282 11.41 -2.44 -15.01
N GLY A 283 11.02 -2.81 -13.80
CA GLY A 283 9.90 -2.19 -13.08
C GLY A 283 9.46 -2.97 -11.85
N SER A 284 8.19 -2.82 -11.47
CA SER A 284 7.54 -3.50 -10.34
C SER A 284 6.16 -4.02 -10.73
N LEU A 285 5.79 -5.18 -10.21
CA LEU A 285 4.46 -5.79 -10.28
C LEU A 285 3.77 -5.59 -8.93
N GLY A 286 2.73 -4.78 -8.89
CA GLY A 286 2.11 -4.31 -7.66
C GLY A 286 0.77 -4.94 -7.30
N GLY A 287 0.18 -4.43 -6.21
CA GLY A 287 -1.05 -4.92 -5.61
C GLY A 287 -2.26 -4.89 -6.54
N GLY A 288 -2.36 -3.93 -7.48
CA GLY A 288 -3.46 -3.87 -8.44
C GLY A 288 -3.54 -5.08 -9.38
N ILE A 289 -2.42 -5.79 -9.60
CA ILE A 289 -2.38 -7.07 -10.32
C ILE A 289 -2.38 -8.23 -9.32
N LEU A 290 -1.55 -8.19 -8.29
CA LEU A 290 -1.41 -9.28 -7.32
C LEU A 290 -2.73 -9.61 -6.62
N ASN A 291 -3.62 -8.64 -6.40
CA ASN A 291 -4.91 -8.84 -5.75
C ASN A 291 -5.90 -9.72 -6.54
N ARG A 292 -5.57 -10.05 -7.80
CA ARG A 292 -6.34 -10.97 -8.66
C ARG A 292 -6.00 -12.44 -8.40
N PHE A 293 -5.06 -12.67 -7.50
CA PHE A 293 -4.55 -13.99 -7.19
C PHE A 293 -4.55 -14.25 -5.67
N SER A 294 -4.53 -15.51 -5.30
CA SER A 294 -3.88 -15.96 -4.08
C SER A 294 -2.42 -16.22 -4.43
N VAL A 295 -1.51 -15.63 -3.65
CA VAL A 295 -0.07 -15.67 -3.91
C VAL A 295 0.63 -16.38 -2.77
N LEU A 296 1.44 -17.41 -3.05
CA LEU A 296 2.28 -18.05 -2.06
C LEU A 296 3.76 -17.78 -2.40
N PHE A 297 4.48 -17.25 -1.43
CA PHE A 297 5.92 -17.00 -1.49
C PHE A 297 6.70 -18.05 -0.73
N ASP A 298 7.71 -18.61 -1.38
CA ASP A 298 8.71 -19.48 -0.81
C ASP A 298 10.09 -18.93 -1.22
N TYR A 299 10.61 -18.01 -0.40
CA TYR A 299 11.87 -17.33 -0.70
C TYR A 299 13.05 -18.26 -0.65
N LYS A 300 13.00 -19.27 0.24
CA LYS A 300 14.08 -20.24 0.41
C LYS A 300 14.29 -21.08 -0.83
N ASP A 301 13.21 -21.48 -1.48
CA ASP A 301 13.24 -22.29 -2.71
C ASP A 301 13.19 -21.44 -3.97
N GLU A 302 13.22 -20.09 -3.84
CA GLU A 302 13.11 -19.12 -4.94
C GLU A 302 11.90 -19.38 -5.84
N LYS A 303 10.74 -19.61 -5.21
CA LYS A 303 9.49 -19.92 -5.90
C LYS A 303 8.36 -19.01 -5.44
N MET A 304 7.53 -18.66 -6.38
CA MET A 304 6.23 -18.06 -6.15
C MET A 304 5.16 -18.94 -6.78
N TYR A 305 3.99 -18.99 -6.17
CA TYR A 305 2.87 -19.78 -6.68
C TYR A 305 1.63 -18.89 -6.77
N LEU A 306 0.90 -18.98 -7.88
CA LEU A 306 -0.29 -18.19 -8.15
C LEU A 306 -1.51 -19.06 -8.36
N LYS A 307 -2.63 -18.67 -7.77
CA LYS A 307 -3.95 -19.21 -8.05
C LYS A 307 -4.90 -18.05 -8.29
N ALA A 308 -5.53 -18.02 -9.46
CA ALA A 308 -6.54 -17.01 -9.77
C ALA A 308 -7.66 -17.01 -8.73
N ASN A 309 -8.11 -15.83 -8.32
CA ASN A 309 -9.28 -15.65 -7.48
C ASN A 309 -10.45 -15.05 -8.29
N SER A 310 -11.54 -14.70 -7.62
CA SER A 310 -12.74 -14.17 -8.27
C SER A 310 -12.55 -12.86 -9.03
N LYS A 311 -11.44 -12.16 -8.82
CA LYS A 311 -11.14 -10.87 -9.47
C LYS A 311 -10.34 -11.01 -10.77
N ILE A 312 -9.97 -12.23 -11.18
CA ILE A 312 -9.08 -12.45 -12.33
C ILE A 312 -9.59 -11.79 -13.61
N SER A 313 -10.89 -11.82 -13.84
CA SER A 313 -11.55 -11.28 -15.04
C SER A 313 -12.06 -9.84 -14.88
N ASN A 314 -11.83 -9.20 -13.72
CA ASN A 314 -12.28 -7.82 -13.53
C ASN A 314 -11.53 -6.90 -14.50
N PRO A 315 -12.19 -5.90 -15.10
CA PRO A 315 -11.52 -4.88 -15.91
C PRO A 315 -10.44 -4.15 -15.09
N PHE A 316 -9.52 -3.50 -15.82
CA PHE A 316 -8.58 -2.57 -15.21
C PHE A 316 -9.12 -1.16 -15.32
N TYR A 317 -9.21 -0.50 -14.19
CA TYR A 317 -9.68 0.87 -14.06
C TYR A 317 -8.55 1.80 -13.66
N TYR A 318 -8.72 3.08 -13.92
CA TYR A 318 -7.88 4.17 -13.45
C TYR A 318 -8.79 5.34 -13.05
N ASN A 319 -8.24 6.30 -12.36
CA ASN A 319 -8.98 7.49 -11.96
C ASN A 319 -9.33 8.36 -13.18
N MET A 320 -10.54 8.21 -13.70
CA MET A 320 -11.03 8.95 -14.88
C MET A 320 -11.38 10.40 -14.56
N SER A 321 -11.71 10.71 -13.30
CA SER A 321 -12.04 12.09 -12.89
C SER A 321 -10.83 13.02 -12.92
N GLY A 322 -9.64 12.47 -12.67
CA GLY A 322 -8.42 13.26 -12.42
C GLY A 322 -8.35 13.89 -11.04
N ILE A 323 -9.27 13.53 -10.11
CA ILE A 323 -9.31 14.02 -8.74
C ILE A 323 -8.65 13.01 -7.82
N ASN A 324 -7.55 13.36 -7.16
CA ASN A 324 -7.04 12.61 -6.04
C ASN A 324 -7.42 13.30 -4.74
N ILE A 325 -7.81 12.55 -3.75
CA ILE A 325 -8.24 13.03 -2.45
C ILE A 325 -7.35 12.50 -1.33
N HIS A 326 -7.33 13.23 -0.23
CA HIS A 326 -6.71 12.79 1.00
C HIS A 326 -7.63 13.04 2.20
N HIS A 327 -7.32 12.41 3.32
CA HIS A 327 -8.00 12.66 4.59
C HIS A 327 -7.54 14.01 5.16
N ALA A 328 -8.49 14.93 5.36
CA ALA A 328 -8.23 16.31 5.81
C ALA A 328 -8.84 16.58 7.20
N GLY A 329 -8.52 15.71 8.18
CA GLY A 329 -9.03 15.80 9.53
C GLY A 329 -10.48 15.32 9.68
N TYR A 330 -11.19 15.89 10.66
CA TYR A 330 -12.55 15.48 10.99
C TYR A 330 -13.52 16.66 10.90
N ASP A 331 -14.69 16.41 10.35
CA ASP A 331 -15.82 17.32 10.33
C ASP A 331 -16.77 17.02 11.47
N VAL A 332 -17.27 18.07 12.10
CA VAL A 332 -18.38 17.93 13.07
C VAL A 332 -19.69 17.87 12.27
N VAL A 333 -20.32 16.71 12.31
CA VAL A 333 -21.61 16.47 11.63
C VAL A 333 -22.70 16.37 12.66
N GLU A 334 -23.77 17.15 12.47
CA GLU A 334 -24.95 17.10 13.30
C GLU A 334 -25.85 15.95 12.85
N GLU A 335 -26.11 14.99 13.73
CA GLU A 335 -27.06 13.91 13.51
C GLU A 335 -28.33 14.11 14.34
N LYS A 336 -29.48 14.20 13.65
CA LYS A 336 -30.79 14.29 14.31
C LYS A 336 -31.22 12.91 14.81
N ILE A 337 -31.47 12.81 16.10
CA ILE A 337 -32.04 11.59 16.70
C ILE A 337 -33.51 11.88 16.99
N ARG A 338 -34.41 11.08 16.37
CA ARG A 338 -35.82 11.10 16.74
C ARG A 338 -36.00 10.36 18.04
N ILE A 339 -36.56 11.03 19.05
CA ILE A 339 -36.95 10.40 20.31
C ILE A 339 -38.40 9.94 20.15
N GLU A 340 -38.63 8.64 20.21
CA GLU A 340 -39.98 8.10 20.34
C GLU A 340 -40.43 8.27 21.79
N GLY A 341 -41.38 9.20 22.04
CA GLY A 341 -42.01 9.36 23.34
C GLY A 341 -42.12 10.79 23.86
N SER A 342 -43.35 11.26 23.95
CA SER A 342 -43.94 12.35 24.78
C SER A 342 -43.28 13.76 24.73
N VAL A 343 -44.05 14.68 24.22
CA VAL A 343 -43.94 16.11 24.54
C VAL A 343 -44.11 16.29 26.04
N GLN A 344 -43.06 16.64 26.77
CA GLN A 344 -43.20 17.09 28.14
C GLN A 344 -43.48 18.59 28.13
N VAL A 345 -44.70 18.95 28.50
CA VAL A 345 -45.07 20.33 28.79
C VAL A 345 -44.43 20.71 30.11
N VAL A 346 -43.44 21.55 30.09
CA VAL A 346 -42.65 21.90 31.30
C VAL A 346 -43.31 23.02 32.08
N ASN A 347 -44.12 23.91 31.49
CA ASN A 347 -44.88 24.92 32.24
C ASN A 347 -46.00 25.56 31.35
N LEU A 348 -47.24 25.46 31.84
CA LEU A 348 -48.40 26.01 31.14
C LEU A 348 -48.52 27.55 31.23
N ASN A 349 -47.82 28.16 32.16
CA ASN A 349 -47.99 29.61 32.47
C ASN A 349 -47.00 30.52 31.69
N GLU A 350 -45.97 29.99 31.06
CA GLU A 350 -44.96 30.79 30.34
C GLU A 350 -44.91 30.55 28.85
N ASN A 351 -45.83 29.82 28.25
CA ASN A 351 -45.86 29.50 26.82
C ASN A 351 -44.50 28.94 26.27
N ILE A 352 -43.72 28.23 27.09
CA ILE A 352 -42.47 27.61 26.67
C ILE A 352 -42.79 26.20 26.17
N PHE A 353 -42.75 26.00 24.87
CA PHE A 353 -42.84 24.71 24.23
C PHE A 353 -41.40 24.20 23.98
N ILE A 354 -40.97 23.14 24.65
CA ILE A 354 -39.76 22.44 24.27
C ILE A 354 -40.18 21.38 23.26
N ASP A 355 -39.84 21.58 21.99
CA ASP A 355 -39.92 20.54 21.00
C ASP A 355 -38.85 19.46 21.31
N SER A 356 -39.25 18.48 22.11
CA SER A 356 -38.37 17.39 22.52
C SER A 356 -38.29 16.26 21.47
N ALA A 357 -38.93 16.42 20.33
CA ALA A 357 -38.98 15.39 19.28
C ALA A 357 -37.62 15.11 18.60
N HIS A 358 -36.66 16.00 18.79
CA HIS A 358 -35.33 15.86 18.18
C HIS A 358 -34.23 16.23 19.18
N ARG A 359 -33.28 15.31 19.34
CA ARG A 359 -31.95 15.61 19.92
C ARG A 359 -30.91 15.62 18.80
N PHE A 360 -29.92 16.46 18.96
CA PHE A 360 -28.80 16.53 18.05
C PHE A 360 -27.58 15.89 18.72
N ASN A 361 -26.97 14.93 18.03
CA ASN A 361 -25.63 14.46 18.36
C ASN A 361 -24.64 15.08 17.39
N TYR A 362 -23.53 15.57 17.92
CA TYR A 362 -22.42 15.98 17.10
C TYR A 362 -21.44 14.83 17.01
N VAL A 363 -21.21 14.35 15.79
CA VAL A 363 -20.33 13.21 15.52
C VAL A 363 -19.14 13.71 14.67
N LEU A 364 -17.95 13.31 15.05
CA LEU A 364 -16.75 13.55 14.24
C LEU A 364 -16.72 12.53 13.11
N LYS A 365 -16.76 13.01 11.86
CA LYS A 365 -16.64 12.19 10.65
C LYS A 365 -15.44 12.60 9.82
N PRO A 366 -14.83 11.67 9.04
CA PRO A 366 -13.67 12.01 8.23
C PRO A 366 -14.00 13.11 7.21
N GLY A 367 -13.16 14.12 7.13
CA GLY A 367 -13.16 15.13 6.07
C GLY A 367 -12.23 14.71 4.93
N PHE A 368 -12.57 15.10 3.71
CA PHE A 368 -11.77 14.83 2.53
C PHE A 368 -11.52 16.11 1.75
N GLU A 369 -10.31 16.24 1.21
CA GLU A 369 -9.86 17.37 0.44
C GLU A 369 -9.16 16.89 -0.84
N ILE A 370 -9.23 17.68 -1.91
CA ILE A 370 -8.53 17.41 -3.16
C ILE A 370 -7.03 17.61 -2.93
N SER A 371 -6.24 16.55 -3.06
CA SER A 371 -4.79 16.59 -2.92
C SER A 371 -4.07 16.84 -4.24
N HIS A 372 -4.57 16.25 -5.34
CA HIS A 372 -3.99 16.41 -6.68
C HIS A 372 -5.09 16.50 -7.73
N ILE A 373 -4.81 17.23 -8.81
CA ILE A 373 -5.67 17.28 -10.00
C ILE A 373 -4.79 16.96 -11.22
N ARG A 374 -5.22 15.97 -12.01
CA ARG A 374 -4.59 15.67 -13.28
C ARG A 374 -4.83 16.79 -14.28
N LEU A 375 -3.74 17.30 -14.84
CA LEU A 375 -3.79 18.37 -15.84
C LEU A 375 -4.60 17.90 -17.07
N ASN A 376 -5.43 18.79 -17.63
CA ASN A 376 -6.36 18.56 -18.73
C ASN A 376 -7.45 17.51 -18.47
N SER A 377 -7.59 16.99 -17.25
CA SER A 377 -8.70 16.12 -16.87
C SER A 377 -10.02 16.89 -16.81
N ILE A 378 -11.13 16.16 -16.72
CA ILE A 378 -12.45 16.80 -16.55
C ILE A 378 -12.52 17.66 -15.28
N ALA A 379 -11.83 17.26 -14.20
CA ALA A 379 -11.75 18.04 -12.97
C ALA A 379 -11.03 19.38 -13.17
N ASP A 380 -9.92 19.37 -13.91
CA ASP A 380 -9.15 20.57 -14.24
C ASP A 380 -9.96 21.53 -15.13
N GLN A 381 -10.61 21.00 -16.17
CA GLN A 381 -11.48 21.77 -17.08
C GLN A 381 -12.66 22.45 -16.35
N LEU A 382 -13.20 21.83 -15.30
CA LEU A 382 -14.26 22.38 -14.47
C LEU A 382 -13.75 23.38 -13.41
N GLY A 383 -12.43 23.58 -13.35
CA GLY A 383 -11.78 24.52 -12.45
C GLY A 383 -11.84 24.11 -10.98
N LEU A 384 -11.85 22.79 -10.69
CA LEU A 384 -11.54 22.26 -9.37
C LEU A 384 -10.08 22.57 -9.03
N LYS A 385 -9.75 22.67 -7.75
CA LYS A 385 -8.40 23.02 -7.29
C LYS A 385 -7.97 22.14 -6.12
N VAL A 386 -6.69 21.95 -5.99
CA VAL A 386 -6.08 21.40 -4.77
C VAL A 386 -6.48 22.28 -3.59
N GLY A 387 -6.87 21.66 -2.48
CA GLY A 387 -7.40 22.34 -1.30
C GLY A 387 -8.93 22.54 -1.32
N ASP A 388 -9.66 22.10 -2.36
CA ASP A 388 -11.12 22.08 -2.33
C ASP A 388 -11.58 20.95 -1.40
N LYS A 389 -12.40 21.31 -0.40
CA LYS A 389 -12.96 20.35 0.54
C LYS A 389 -14.22 19.70 -0.05
N LEU A 390 -14.30 18.37 -0.04
CA LEU A 390 -15.47 17.63 -0.49
C LEU A 390 -16.58 17.74 0.55
N VAL A 391 -17.72 18.32 0.17
CA VAL A 391 -18.91 18.42 1.02
C VAL A 391 -19.86 17.25 0.76
N SER A 392 -20.19 17.01 -0.50
CA SER A 392 -21.04 15.88 -0.90
C SER A 392 -20.64 15.33 -2.26
N VAL A 393 -20.93 14.05 -2.48
CA VAL A 393 -20.78 13.35 -3.75
C VAL A 393 -22.07 12.59 -4.03
N ASN A 394 -22.65 12.81 -5.21
CA ASN A 394 -23.94 12.21 -5.62
C ASN A 394 -25.04 12.39 -4.56
N ASN A 395 -25.19 13.63 -4.05
CA ASN A 395 -26.16 14.03 -3.02
C ASN A 395 -26.01 13.34 -1.66
N LYS A 396 -24.90 12.65 -1.42
CA LYS A 396 -24.57 12.04 -0.13
C LYS A 396 -23.34 12.77 0.45
N LEU A 397 -23.37 13.08 1.75
CA LEU A 397 -22.23 13.72 2.42
C LEU A 397 -20.94 12.96 2.16
N ALA A 398 -19.86 13.67 1.83
CA ALA A 398 -18.56 13.06 1.59
C ALA A 398 -18.09 12.25 2.81
N SER A 399 -18.34 12.77 4.02
CA SER A 399 -18.06 12.09 5.29
C SER A 399 -18.81 10.76 5.53
N ALA A 400 -19.81 10.44 4.72
CA ALA A 400 -20.54 9.16 4.77
C ALA A 400 -19.92 8.09 3.84
N TYR A 401 -18.84 8.44 3.14
CA TYR A 401 -18.02 7.50 2.37
C TYR A 401 -16.72 7.19 3.12
N THR A 402 -16.14 6.04 2.84
CA THR A 402 -14.71 5.83 3.08
C THR A 402 -13.91 6.40 1.91
N MET A 403 -12.63 6.68 2.09
CA MET A 403 -11.75 7.13 1.02
C MET A 403 -11.72 6.12 -0.14
N ASN A 404 -11.65 4.83 0.16
CA ASN A 404 -11.73 3.76 -0.84
C ASN A 404 -13.00 3.83 -1.70
N GLN A 405 -14.15 4.09 -1.08
CA GLN A 405 -15.42 4.20 -1.83
C GLN A 405 -15.43 5.40 -2.77
N LEU A 406 -14.84 6.54 -2.36
CA LEU A 406 -14.71 7.71 -3.23
C LEU A 406 -13.72 7.45 -4.37
N THR A 407 -12.58 6.83 -4.09
CA THR A 407 -11.60 6.46 -5.11
C THR A 407 -12.21 5.50 -6.13
N GLU A 408 -12.88 4.44 -5.65
CA GLU A 408 -13.56 3.45 -6.49
C GLU A 408 -14.63 4.10 -7.38
N LEU A 409 -15.38 5.07 -6.85
CA LEU A 409 -16.38 5.81 -7.63
C LEU A 409 -15.73 6.58 -8.79
N PHE A 410 -14.59 7.23 -8.57
CA PHE A 410 -13.85 7.97 -9.61
C PHE A 410 -13.17 7.06 -10.64
N GLU A 411 -13.03 5.79 -10.34
CA GLU A 411 -12.43 4.80 -11.23
C GLU A 411 -13.47 3.99 -12.02
N THR A 412 -14.60 3.64 -11.40
CA THR A 412 -15.50 2.59 -11.94
C THR A 412 -16.83 3.11 -12.47
N ALA A 413 -17.23 4.34 -12.16
CA ALA A 413 -18.52 4.90 -12.60
C ALA A 413 -18.46 5.41 -14.06
N PHE A 414 -17.99 4.55 -14.97
CA PHE A 414 -17.89 4.84 -16.41
C PHE A 414 -19.28 5.22 -16.99
N ASP A 415 -19.30 6.26 -17.85
CA ASP A 415 -20.51 6.86 -18.44
C ASP A 415 -21.58 7.31 -17.43
N GLN A 416 -21.28 7.40 -16.15
CA GLN A 416 -22.19 7.91 -15.15
C GLN A 416 -21.91 9.38 -14.83
N GLU A 417 -22.99 10.15 -14.59
CA GLU A 417 -22.87 11.52 -14.09
C GLU A 417 -22.48 11.50 -12.62
N ILE A 418 -21.39 12.17 -12.31
CA ILE A 418 -20.94 12.45 -10.94
C ILE A 418 -21.26 13.90 -10.60
N THR A 419 -21.95 14.11 -9.49
CA THR A 419 -22.19 15.45 -8.92
C THR A 419 -21.34 15.61 -7.67
N ILE A 420 -20.49 16.63 -7.61
CA ILE A 420 -19.65 16.95 -6.45
C ILE A 420 -19.98 18.35 -5.96
N GLU A 421 -20.28 18.51 -4.67
CA GLU A 421 -20.30 19.78 -3.98
C GLU A 421 -18.99 19.95 -3.22
N ILE A 422 -18.30 21.05 -3.44
CA ILE A 422 -17.06 21.41 -2.74
C ILE A 422 -17.24 22.70 -1.95
N ASP A 423 -16.43 22.86 -0.90
CA ASP A 423 -16.23 24.12 -0.20
C ASP A 423 -14.80 24.61 -0.50
N ARG A 424 -14.71 25.80 -1.11
CA ARG A 424 -13.46 26.51 -1.35
C ARG A 424 -13.42 27.76 -0.49
N LYS A 425 -12.79 27.68 0.68
CA LYS A 425 -12.65 28.81 1.62
C LYS A 425 -13.99 29.46 1.97
N GLY A 426 -15.01 28.66 2.27
CA GLY A 426 -16.37 29.10 2.63
C GLY A 426 -17.31 29.34 1.43
N LEU A 427 -16.82 29.18 0.20
CA LEU A 427 -17.65 29.32 -1.02
C LEU A 427 -17.98 27.93 -1.55
N LYS A 428 -19.25 27.59 -1.51
CA LYS A 428 -19.75 26.31 -2.05
C LYS A 428 -19.87 26.36 -3.56
N LYS A 429 -19.42 25.32 -4.23
CA LYS A 429 -19.54 25.12 -5.67
C LYS A 429 -20.02 23.71 -5.96
N ILE A 430 -20.98 23.58 -6.87
CA ILE A 430 -21.44 22.29 -7.37
C ILE A 430 -20.93 22.12 -8.80
N VAL A 431 -20.32 20.99 -9.08
CA VAL A 431 -19.88 20.60 -10.41
C VAL A 431 -20.49 19.26 -10.79
N LYS A 432 -20.79 19.09 -12.07
CA LYS A 432 -21.33 17.85 -12.64
C LYS A 432 -20.51 17.47 -13.85
N PHE A 433 -20.20 16.20 -13.97
CA PHE A 433 -19.45 15.65 -15.11
C PHE A 433 -19.73 14.18 -15.31
N ILE A 434 -19.41 13.68 -16.50
CA ILE A 434 -19.50 12.27 -16.85
C ILE A 434 -18.09 11.71 -16.94
N LEU A 435 -17.84 10.59 -16.28
CA LEU A 435 -16.55 9.91 -16.36
C LEU A 435 -16.40 9.22 -17.72
N LYS A 436 -15.28 9.48 -18.39
CA LYS A 436 -14.95 8.89 -19.70
C LYS A 436 -13.54 8.35 -19.69
N GLU A 437 -13.34 7.25 -20.40
CA GLU A 437 -11.99 6.72 -20.64
C GLU A 437 -11.21 7.63 -21.60
N GLU A 438 -9.94 7.89 -21.27
CA GLU A 438 -8.98 8.63 -22.08
C GLU A 438 -7.91 7.71 -22.67
N ILE A 439 -7.73 6.48 -22.07
CA ILE A 439 -6.77 5.45 -22.49
C ILE A 439 -7.40 4.07 -22.46
#